data_8b970f630bad3caeaadffe7afc339b79
#
_entry.id   8b970f630bad3caeaadffe7afc339b79
#
_cell.length_a   1.000
_cell.length_b   1.000
_cell.length_c   1.000
_cell.angle_alpha   90.00
_cell.angle_beta   90.00
_cell.angle_gamma   90.00
#
_symmetry.space_group_name_H-M   'P 1'
#
loop_
_entity.id
_entity.type
_entity.pdbx_description
1 polymer ?
#
loop_
_entity_poly.entity_id
_entity_poly.type
_entity_poly.pdbx_seq_one_letter_code
_entity_poly.pdbx_strand_id
1 'polypeptide(L)'
;MAKIDPRTRFALYAAALFVATHWPALALPSVVPVSDKTIHFVAWGVWLALLAHAWKMPLALLLVVGVGCSIADEASQAIPALNRHASLMDGVANAIGVVGVWSLVASDRKQGSGIRWVWAISSGVCLLLAWTDVAVAQRMVPTLLLGSLVFMVSALSIRKTLA
;
A
#
# COMPACT_ATOMS: atom_id res chain seq x y z
N MET A 1 -11.57 23.57 13.43
CA MET A 1 -10.65 23.23 12.33
C MET A 1 -11.47 22.77 11.12
N ALA A 2 -11.27 23.39 9.96
CA ALA A 2 -11.95 22.96 8.73
C ALA A 2 -11.49 21.53 8.36
N LYS A 3 -12.45 20.64 8.09
CA LYS A 3 -12.14 19.28 7.62
C LYS A 3 -11.65 19.35 6.17
N ILE A 4 -10.44 18.88 5.90
CA ILE A 4 -9.93 18.77 4.53
C ILE A 4 -10.81 17.78 3.76
N ASP A 5 -11.26 18.20 2.57
CA ASP A 5 -12.08 17.38 1.67
C ASP A 5 -11.36 16.05 1.29
N PRO A 6 -12.08 14.91 1.21
CA PRO A 6 -11.48 13.62 0.87
C PRO A 6 -10.71 13.59 -0.44
N ARG A 7 -11.19 14.30 -1.47
CA ARG A 7 -10.49 14.39 -2.77
C ARG A 7 -9.19 15.14 -2.68
N THR A 8 -9.17 16.22 -1.88
CA THR A 8 -7.96 17.00 -1.59
C THR A 8 -6.93 16.12 -0.85
N ARG A 9 -7.36 15.33 0.14
CA ARG A 9 -6.45 14.39 0.84
C ARG A 9 -5.85 13.36 -0.11
N PHE A 10 -6.68 12.78 -0.98
CA PHE A 10 -6.19 11.85 -1.99
C PHE A 10 -5.19 12.53 -2.93
N ALA A 11 -5.51 13.71 -3.46
CA ALA A 11 -4.64 14.42 -4.38
C ALA A 11 -3.28 14.76 -3.76
N LEU A 12 -3.27 15.25 -2.52
CA LEU A 12 -2.03 15.56 -1.80
C LEU A 12 -1.19 14.31 -1.56
N TYR A 13 -1.83 13.20 -1.15
CA TYR A 13 -1.13 11.94 -0.94
C TYR A 13 -0.58 11.36 -2.24
N ALA A 14 -1.39 11.35 -3.30
CA ALA A 14 -0.98 10.84 -4.61
C ALA A 14 0.20 11.65 -5.18
N ALA A 15 0.18 12.98 -5.05
CA ALA A 15 1.29 13.83 -5.44
C ALA A 15 2.56 13.54 -4.60
N ALA A 16 2.42 13.39 -3.29
CA ALA A 16 3.55 13.08 -2.41
C ALA A 16 4.14 11.70 -2.74
N LEU A 17 3.27 10.70 -2.97
CA LEU A 17 3.70 9.36 -3.35
C LEU A 17 4.44 9.39 -4.70
N PHE A 18 3.87 10.07 -5.71
CA PHE A 18 4.53 10.22 -7.01
C PHE A 18 5.90 10.87 -6.90
N VAL A 19 6.02 11.95 -6.14
CA VAL A 19 7.33 12.59 -5.88
C VAL A 19 8.27 11.60 -5.19
N ALA A 20 7.83 10.88 -4.16
CA ALA A 20 8.66 9.94 -3.43
C ALA A 20 9.17 8.78 -4.30
N THR A 21 8.32 8.25 -5.19
CA THR A 21 8.69 7.13 -6.07
C THR A 21 9.56 7.56 -7.26
N HIS A 22 9.48 8.83 -7.69
CA HIS A 22 10.20 9.34 -8.87
C HIS A 22 11.42 10.22 -8.53
N TRP A 23 11.63 10.58 -7.27
CA TRP A 23 12.77 11.43 -6.91
C TRP A 23 14.09 10.65 -6.94
N PRO A 24 15.06 11.01 -7.79
CA PRO A 24 16.23 10.18 -8.06
C PRO A 24 17.17 9.98 -6.87
N ALA A 25 17.12 10.85 -5.86
CA ALA A 25 18.01 10.81 -4.70
C ALA A 25 17.36 10.30 -3.42
N LEU A 26 16.09 9.86 -3.48
CA LEU A 26 15.36 9.43 -2.29
C LEU A 26 15.71 7.97 -1.97
N ALA A 27 16.90 7.76 -1.39
CA ALA A 27 17.26 6.49 -0.80
C ALA A 27 16.91 6.53 0.69
N LEU A 28 16.26 5.47 1.18
CA LEU A 28 16.01 5.35 2.62
C LEU A 28 17.34 5.26 3.36
N PRO A 29 17.51 6.04 4.45
CA PRO A 29 18.69 5.90 5.29
C PRO A 29 18.80 4.45 5.79
N SER A 30 20.02 3.90 5.82
CA SER A 30 20.29 2.54 6.30
C SER A 30 19.86 2.30 7.75
N VAL A 31 19.55 3.37 8.49
CA VAL A 31 19.06 3.35 9.88
C VAL A 31 17.55 3.06 9.96
N VAL A 32 16.80 3.16 8.86
CA VAL A 32 15.35 2.88 8.89
C VAL A 32 15.12 1.37 8.91
N PRO A 33 14.61 0.80 10.02
CA PRO A 33 14.49 -0.65 10.19
C PRO A 33 13.24 -1.20 9.50
N VAL A 34 12.90 -0.71 8.32
CA VAL A 34 11.72 -1.09 7.56
C VAL A 34 12.14 -1.54 6.18
N SER A 35 11.61 -2.66 5.74
CA SER A 35 11.82 -3.15 4.38
C SER A 35 11.21 -2.21 3.35
N ASP A 36 11.92 -1.99 2.27
CA ASP A 36 11.43 -1.30 1.09
C ASP A 36 10.09 -1.88 0.61
N LYS A 37 9.97 -3.21 0.54
CA LYS A 37 8.73 -3.90 0.17
C LYS A 37 7.55 -3.57 1.10
N THR A 38 7.81 -3.42 2.39
CA THR A 38 6.79 -3.01 3.36
C THR A 38 6.32 -1.58 3.09
N ILE A 39 7.24 -0.70 2.72
CA ILE A 39 6.89 0.69 2.38
C ILE A 39 6.01 0.71 1.13
N HIS A 40 6.40 -0.01 0.08
CA HIS A 40 5.61 -0.14 -1.14
C HIS A 40 4.20 -0.69 -0.86
N PHE A 41 4.09 -1.79 -0.11
CA PHE A 41 2.82 -2.37 0.31
C PHE A 41 1.92 -1.36 1.05
N VAL A 42 2.46 -0.68 2.07
CA VAL A 42 1.70 0.27 2.88
C VAL A 42 1.30 1.49 2.06
N ALA A 43 2.22 2.06 1.30
CA ALA A 43 1.99 3.27 0.53
C ALA A 43 0.87 3.07 -0.51
N TRP A 44 0.90 1.98 -1.25
CA TRP A 44 -0.14 1.67 -2.24
C TRP A 44 -1.45 1.22 -1.60
N GLY A 45 -1.40 0.58 -0.45
CA GLY A 45 -2.59 0.30 0.36
C GLY A 45 -3.29 1.59 0.81
N VAL A 46 -2.54 2.55 1.37
CA VAL A 46 -3.07 3.86 1.76
C VAL A 46 -3.61 4.63 0.57
N TRP A 47 -2.92 4.59 -0.57
CA TRP A 47 -3.37 5.22 -1.81
C TRP A 47 -4.76 4.72 -2.21
N LEU A 48 -4.97 3.39 -2.21
CA LEU A 48 -6.27 2.80 -2.54
C LEU A 48 -7.35 3.14 -1.51
N ALA A 49 -7.02 3.15 -0.22
CA ALA A 49 -7.96 3.52 0.84
C ALA A 49 -8.47 4.96 0.65
N LEU A 50 -7.55 5.89 0.36
CA LEU A 50 -7.90 7.29 0.11
C LEU A 50 -8.70 7.45 -1.18
N LEU A 51 -8.37 6.70 -2.25
CA LEU A 51 -9.16 6.68 -3.49
C LEU A 51 -10.58 6.20 -3.23
N ALA A 52 -10.74 5.08 -2.52
CA ALA A 52 -12.04 4.49 -2.19
C ALA A 52 -12.89 5.41 -1.30
N HIS A 53 -12.23 6.22 -0.46
CA HIS A 53 -12.90 7.20 0.39
C HIS A 53 -13.29 8.47 -0.39
N ALA A 54 -12.47 8.90 -1.34
CA ALA A 54 -12.71 10.10 -2.15
C ALA A 54 -13.81 9.89 -3.21
N TRP A 55 -13.95 8.66 -3.74
CA TRP A 55 -14.94 8.33 -4.77
C TRP A 55 -15.64 7.00 -4.49
N LYS A 56 -16.98 7.01 -4.59
CA LYS A 56 -17.80 5.80 -4.52
C LYS A 56 -17.82 5.08 -5.87
N MET A 57 -16.72 4.44 -6.23
CA MET A 57 -16.66 3.68 -7.49
C MET A 57 -16.95 2.19 -7.29
N PRO A 58 -17.38 1.46 -8.35
CA PRO A 58 -17.55 0.02 -8.30
C PRO A 58 -16.26 -0.70 -7.88
N LEU A 59 -16.39 -1.80 -7.11
CA LEU A 59 -15.23 -2.53 -6.59
C LEU A 59 -14.29 -3.04 -7.69
N ALA A 60 -14.86 -3.53 -8.81
CA ALA A 60 -14.05 -3.99 -9.92
C ALA A 60 -13.21 -2.84 -10.52
N LEU A 61 -13.82 -1.66 -10.70
CA LEU A 61 -13.12 -0.50 -11.22
C LEU A 61 -12.05 -0.02 -10.23
N LEU A 62 -12.35 -0.01 -8.93
CA LEU A 62 -11.39 0.34 -7.88
C LEU A 62 -10.15 -0.56 -7.91
N LEU A 63 -10.35 -1.88 -8.10
CA LEU A 63 -9.25 -2.84 -8.22
C LEU A 63 -8.42 -2.59 -9.48
N VAL A 64 -9.08 -2.47 -10.63
CA VAL A 64 -8.39 -2.26 -11.92
C VAL A 64 -7.59 -0.97 -11.92
N VAL A 65 -8.17 0.13 -11.42
CA VAL A 65 -7.47 1.41 -11.29
C VAL A 65 -6.29 1.30 -10.31
N GLY A 66 -6.51 0.67 -9.15
CA GLY A 66 -5.45 0.51 -8.15
C GLY A 66 -4.26 -0.29 -8.66
N VAL A 67 -4.52 -1.48 -9.22
CA VAL A 67 -3.46 -2.34 -9.77
C VAL A 67 -2.81 -1.69 -11.00
N GLY A 68 -3.62 -1.12 -11.90
CA GLY A 68 -3.10 -0.45 -13.10
C GLY A 68 -2.18 0.73 -12.76
N CYS A 69 -2.59 1.59 -11.83
CA CYS A 69 -1.75 2.71 -11.40
C CYS A 69 -0.47 2.23 -10.69
N SER A 70 -0.55 1.19 -9.86
CA SER A 70 0.64 0.67 -9.17
C SER A 70 1.67 0.07 -10.12
N ILE A 71 1.22 -0.62 -11.17
CA ILE A 71 2.09 -1.15 -12.21
C ILE A 71 2.68 -0.01 -13.08
N ALA A 72 1.85 0.98 -13.44
CA ALA A 72 2.29 2.11 -14.23
C ALA A 72 3.34 2.97 -13.51
N ASP A 73 3.19 3.17 -12.21
CA ASP A 73 4.18 3.85 -11.37
C ASP A 73 5.52 3.13 -11.43
N GLU A 74 5.54 1.83 -11.19
CA GLU A 74 6.76 1.03 -11.22
C GLU A 74 7.39 0.99 -12.62
N ALA A 75 6.58 0.79 -13.64
CA ALA A 75 7.05 0.80 -15.03
C ALA A 75 7.65 2.16 -15.44
N SER A 76 7.09 3.27 -14.96
CA SER A 76 7.59 4.61 -15.25
C SER A 76 8.98 4.88 -14.62
N GLN A 77 9.33 4.19 -13.53
CA GLN A 77 10.66 4.28 -12.92
C GLN A 77 11.76 3.70 -13.81
N ALA A 78 11.42 2.88 -14.80
CA ALA A 78 12.36 2.40 -15.81
C ALA A 78 12.80 3.48 -16.82
N ILE A 79 12.22 4.68 -16.79
CA ILE A 79 12.60 5.78 -17.67
C ILE A 79 14.02 6.25 -17.29
N PRO A 80 15.02 6.19 -18.22
CA PRO A 80 16.43 6.47 -17.90
C PRO A 80 16.67 7.85 -17.28
N ALA A 81 15.88 8.85 -17.68
CA ALA A 81 16.00 10.23 -17.18
C ALA A 81 15.74 10.34 -15.67
N LEU A 82 15.05 9.37 -15.05
CA LEU A 82 14.76 9.37 -13.62
C LEU A 82 15.90 8.80 -12.77
N ASN A 83 16.89 8.16 -13.41
CA ASN A 83 17.98 7.46 -12.71
C ASN A 83 17.48 6.53 -11.59
N ARG A 84 16.41 5.79 -11.89
CA ARG A 84 15.76 4.80 -11.02
C ARG A 84 15.75 3.45 -11.72
N HIS A 85 15.52 2.40 -10.96
CA HIS A 85 15.40 1.05 -11.49
C HIS A 85 14.03 0.49 -11.13
N ALA A 86 13.25 0.09 -12.15
CA ALA A 86 12.02 -0.64 -11.92
C ALA A 86 12.34 -2.00 -11.31
N SER A 87 11.61 -2.37 -10.29
CA SER A 87 11.76 -3.63 -9.56
C SER A 87 10.47 -4.44 -9.64
N LEU A 88 10.55 -5.63 -10.22
CA LEU A 88 9.39 -6.53 -10.27
C LEU A 88 8.82 -6.79 -8.86
N MET A 89 9.70 -6.92 -7.84
CA MET A 89 9.27 -7.20 -6.47
C MET A 89 8.59 -5.99 -5.81
N ASP A 90 8.96 -4.77 -6.18
CA ASP A 90 8.29 -3.57 -5.71
C ASP A 90 6.90 -3.46 -6.36
N GLY A 91 6.78 -3.77 -7.65
CA GLY A 91 5.49 -3.88 -8.33
C GLY A 91 4.58 -4.94 -7.70
N VAL A 92 5.13 -6.09 -7.32
CA VAL A 92 4.38 -7.14 -6.59
C VAL A 92 3.93 -6.63 -5.22
N ALA A 93 4.80 -5.98 -4.45
CA ALA A 93 4.45 -5.43 -3.15
C ALA A 93 3.36 -4.35 -3.26
N ASN A 94 3.45 -3.46 -4.26
CA ASN A 94 2.44 -2.47 -4.59
C ASN A 94 1.07 -3.13 -4.85
N ALA A 95 1.04 -4.13 -5.76
CA ALA A 95 -0.18 -4.83 -6.14
C ALA A 95 -0.81 -5.57 -4.95
N ILE A 96 0.00 -6.21 -4.10
CA ILE A 96 -0.47 -6.89 -2.88
C ILE A 96 -1.08 -5.87 -1.90
N GLY A 97 -0.49 -4.69 -1.74
CA GLY A 97 -1.03 -3.61 -0.92
C GLY A 97 -2.40 -3.14 -1.40
N VAL A 98 -2.54 -2.96 -2.72
CA VAL A 98 -3.80 -2.63 -3.37
C VAL A 98 -4.85 -3.72 -3.13
N VAL A 99 -4.54 -4.99 -3.42
CA VAL A 99 -5.47 -6.12 -3.25
C VAL A 99 -5.88 -6.29 -1.79
N GLY A 100 -4.93 -6.13 -0.87
CA GLY A 100 -5.20 -6.21 0.56
C GLY A 100 -6.23 -5.17 0.99
N VAL A 101 -6.03 -3.90 0.68
CA VAL A 101 -6.97 -2.84 1.04
C VAL A 101 -8.28 -2.94 0.26
N TRP A 102 -8.24 -3.32 -1.01
CA TRP A 102 -9.46 -3.60 -1.78
C TRP A 102 -10.34 -4.64 -1.07
N SER A 103 -9.75 -5.70 -0.53
CA SER A 103 -10.49 -6.73 0.19
C SER A 103 -11.15 -6.21 1.47
N LEU A 104 -10.51 -5.27 2.18
CA LEU A 104 -11.12 -4.59 3.33
C LEU A 104 -12.31 -3.73 2.91
N VAL A 105 -12.15 -2.93 1.86
CA VAL A 105 -13.22 -2.09 1.30
C VAL A 105 -14.39 -2.95 0.82
N ALA A 106 -14.12 -4.08 0.17
CA ALA A 106 -15.13 -5.02 -0.28
C ALA A 106 -15.88 -5.67 0.89
N SER A 107 -15.18 -6.04 1.96
CA SER A 107 -15.78 -6.57 3.18
C SER A 107 -16.68 -5.56 3.86
N ASP A 108 -16.25 -4.32 3.98
CA ASP A 108 -17.03 -3.22 4.56
C ASP A 108 -18.31 -2.95 3.76
N ARG A 109 -18.24 -3.05 2.43
CA ARG A 109 -19.42 -2.94 1.56
C ARG A 109 -20.34 -4.18 1.56
N LYS A 110 -20.25 -5.05 2.57
CA LYS A 110 -21.08 -6.25 2.80
C LYS A 110 -20.93 -7.37 1.77
N GLN A 111 -19.76 -7.49 1.17
CA GLN A 111 -19.49 -8.56 0.20
C GLN A 111 -18.98 -9.87 0.84
N GLY A 112 -19.07 -10.00 2.15
CA GLY A 112 -18.80 -11.22 2.87
C GLY A 112 -17.51 -11.21 3.70
N SER A 113 -17.53 -11.94 4.82
CA SER A 113 -16.41 -12.00 5.77
C SER A 113 -15.19 -12.74 5.23
N GLY A 114 -15.36 -13.64 4.26
CA GLY A 114 -14.28 -14.43 3.66
C GLY A 114 -13.22 -13.57 2.96
N ILE A 115 -13.60 -12.40 2.45
CA ILE A 115 -12.69 -11.47 1.78
C ILE A 115 -11.64 -10.90 2.76
N ARG A 116 -11.91 -10.87 4.06
CA ARG A 116 -10.93 -10.44 5.08
C ARG A 116 -9.69 -11.34 5.12
N TRP A 117 -9.83 -12.61 4.75
CA TRP A 117 -8.70 -13.52 4.65
C TRP A 117 -7.74 -13.14 3.53
N VAL A 118 -8.24 -12.52 2.46
CA VAL A 118 -7.38 -11.99 1.39
C VAL A 118 -6.46 -10.92 1.94
N TRP A 119 -6.95 -10.04 2.82
CA TRP A 119 -6.10 -9.06 3.51
C TRP A 119 -5.02 -9.74 4.35
N ALA A 120 -5.40 -10.72 5.18
CA ALA A 120 -4.45 -11.43 6.04
C ALA A 120 -3.37 -12.17 5.21
N ILE A 121 -3.79 -12.85 4.14
CA ILE A 121 -2.88 -13.55 3.23
C ILE A 121 -1.96 -12.54 2.52
N SER A 122 -2.51 -11.45 1.97
CA SER A 122 -1.72 -10.40 1.30
C SER A 122 -0.67 -9.81 2.23
N SER A 123 -1.05 -9.53 3.48
CA SER A 123 -0.12 -9.02 4.50
C SER A 123 0.98 -10.05 4.81
N GLY A 124 0.60 -11.33 4.96
CA GLY A 124 1.55 -12.42 5.19
C GLY A 124 2.53 -12.60 4.03
N VAL A 125 2.05 -12.54 2.79
CA VAL A 125 2.92 -12.63 1.60
C VAL A 125 3.86 -11.43 1.53
N CYS A 126 3.40 -10.21 1.82
CA CYS A 126 4.26 -9.04 1.84
C CYS A 126 5.36 -9.15 2.91
N LEU A 127 5.02 -9.65 4.09
CA LEU A 127 6.00 -9.90 5.15
C LEU A 127 7.00 -10.99 4.76
N LEU A 128 6.56 -12.02 4.05
CA LEU A 128 7.44 -13.08 3.54
C LEU A 128 8.40 -12.53 2.47
N LEU A 129 7.92 -11.70 1.55
CA LEU A 129 8.76 -11.03 0.56
C LEU A 129 9.80 -10.11 1.21
N ALA A 130 9.40 -9.40 2.26
CA ALA A 130 10.33 -8.60 3.06
C ALA A 130 11.39 -9.47 3.76
N TRP A 131 11.03 -10.70 4.15
CA TRP A 131 11.95 -11.66 4.78
C TRP A 131 13.01 -12.18 3.81
N THR A 132 12.66 -12.40 2.58
CA THR A 132 13.61 -12.96 1.58
C THR A 132 14.70 -11.96 1.16
N ASP A 133 14.55 -10.69 1.51
CA ASP A 133 15.59 -9.68 1.33
C ASP A 133 16.63 -9.82 2.44
N VAL A 134 17.80 -10.34 2.09
CA VAL A 134 18.90 -10.67 3.04
C VAL A 134 19.34 -9.45 3.88
N ALA A 135 19.25 -8.24 3.32
CA ALA A 135 19.54 -7.01 4.04
C ALA A 135 18.50 -6.73 5.15
N VAL A 136 17.33 -7.33 5.06
CA VAL A 136 16.17 -7.12 5.95
C VAL A 136 16.12 -8.18 7.04
N ALA A 137 16.75 -9.36 6.87
CA ALA A 137 16.70 -10.45 7.85
C ALA A 137 17.10 -10.00 9.27
N GLN A 138 18.03 -9.08 9.38
CA GLN A 138 18.46 -8.48 10.66
C GLN A 138 17.50 -7.41 11.20
N ARG A 139 16.53 -6.97 10.41
CA ARG A 139 15.61 -5.84 10.70
C ARG A 139 14.15 -6.26 10.83
N MET A 140 13.92 -7.54 10.97
CA MET A 140 12.60 -8.15 10.83
C MET A 140 11.61 -7.82 11.93
N VAL A 141 12.08 -7.71 13.17
CA VAL A 141 11.18 -7.48 14.31
C VAL A 141 10.37 -6.18 14.14
N PRO A 142 11.00 -5.04 13.77
CA PRO A 142 10.26 -3.81 13.49
C PRO A 142 9.27 -3.94 12.33
N THR A 143 9.63 -4.68 11.27
CA THR A 143 8.76 -4.88 10.09
C THR A 143 7.52 -5.71 10.46
N LEU A 144 7.69 -6.77 11.26
CA LEU A 144 6.60 -7.58 11.77
C LEU A 144 5.68 -6.78 12.69
N LEU A 145 6.27 -5.97 13.58
CA LEU A 145 5.52 -5.09 14.48
C LEU A 145 4.72 -4.05 13.71
N LEU A 146 5.33 -3.41 12.70
CA LEU A 146 4.64 -2.42 11.86
C LEU A 146 3.50 -3.06 11.06
N GLY A 147 3.72 -4.21 10.44
CA GLY A 147 2.70 -4.96 9.71
C GLY A 147 1.55 -5.38 10.63
N SER A 148 1.86 -5.86 11.83
CA SER A 148 0.87 -6.23 12.84
C SER A 148 0.10 -5.02 13.35
N LEU A 149 0.75 -3.87 13.52
CA LEU A 149 0.12 -2.62 13.94
C LEU A 149 -0.84 -2.10 12.86
N VAL A 150 -0.41 -2.10 11.60
CA VAL A 150 -1.26 -1.71 10.45
C VAL A 150 -2.48 -2.64 10.36
N PHE A 151 -2.29 -3.95 10.52
CA PHE A 151 -3.37 -4.92 10.57
C PHE A 151 -4.34 -4.64 11.71
N MET A 152 -3.85 -4.39 12.92
CA MET A 152 -4.65 -4.14 14.11
C MET A 152 -5.42 -2.81 14.00
N VAL A 153 -4.78 -1.74 13.53
CA VAL A 153 -5.42 -0.44 13.31
C VAL A 153 -6.51 -0.54 12.24
N SER A 154 -6.24 -1.26 11.14
CA SER A 154 -7.23 -1.50 10.09
C SER A 154 -8.43 -2.29 10.62
N ALA A 155 -8.19 -3.35 11.39
CA ALA A 155 -9.25 -4.17 11.99
C ALA A 155 -10.11 -3.39 13.02
N LEU A 156 -9.49 -2.50 13.80
CA LEU A 156 -10.18 -1.65 14.76
C LEU A 156 -10.98 -0.52 14.11
N SER A 157 -10.44 0.08 13.02
CA SER A 157 -11.16 1.10 12.23
C SER A 157 -12.44 0.55 11.61
N ILE A 158 -12.42 -0.70 11.14
CA ILE A 158 -13.59 -1.36 10.55
C ILE A 158 -14.67 -1.60 11.62
N ARG A 159 -14.30 -1.90 12.87
CA ARG A 159 -15.27 -2.06 13.96
C ARG A 159 -16.01 -0.77 14.32
N LYS A 160 -15.36 0.39 14.24
CA LYS A 160 -15.96 1.70 14.56
C LYS A 160 -16.91 2.22 13.49
N THR A 161 -16.79 1.76 12.25
CA THR A 161 -17.69 2.14 11.14
C THR A 161 -18.93 1.24 11.06
N LEU A 162 -18.95 0.13 11.80
CA LEU A 162 -20.05 -0.84 11.84
C LEU A 162 -20.93 -0.74 13.11
N ALA A 163 -20.57 0.10 14.07
CA ALA A 163 -21.34 0.44 15.28
C ALA A 163 -21.98 1.82 15.14
#